data_1fb48bec0e1276101d22403881b0af4d
#
_entry.id   1fb48bec0e1276101d22403881b0af4d
#
_cell.length_a   1.000
_cell.length_b   1.000
_cell.length_c   1.000
_cell.angle_alpha   90.00
_cell.angle_beta   90.00
_cell.angle_gamma   90.00
#
_symmetry.space_group_name_H-M   'P 1'
#
loop_
_entity.id
_entity.type
_entity.pdbx_description
1 polymer ?
#
loop_
_entity_poly.entity_id
_entity_poly.type
_entity_poly.pdbx_seq_one_letter_code
_entity_poly.pdbx_strand_id
1 'polypeptide(L)'
;GADLRNVANEAAILAARDNRKKIEQKDFRNSIEKVLLGPERTSHLIKDREKKVVAYHEAGHAIIGHLLADADEVHKVSIISRGAALGFTLSLPKEDNKLIPKSQFEHEIARLLGGRAAEKLIFKEVTTGAVNDLERATEIARNMVTVYGMSELGPIKLGEREEMVFLGREMGMHRVHSEKVAAKIDEEISRLIDVGWKSAVALLKKEIKVLHHMAKELLEKETLEDDDLRLVFATLKVEKN
;
A
#
# COMPACT_ATOMS: atom_id res chain seq x y z
N GLY A 1 -13.96 -12.14 13.86
CA GLY A 1 -15.34 -12.72 13.85
C GLY A 1 -16.34 -11.84 13.14
N ALA A 2 -16.39 -10.53 13.46
CA ALA A 2 -17.35 -9.59 12.85
C ALA A 2 -17.15 -9.44 11.34
N ASP A 3 -15.90 -9.27 10.92
CA ASP A 3 -15.54 -9.08 9.50
C ASP A 3 -15.87 -10.30 8.64
N LEU A 4 -15.58 -11.51 9.15
CA LEU A 4 -15.93 -12.76 8.45
C LEU A 4 -17.44 -12.89 8.26
N ARG A 5 -18.23 -12.50 9.26
CA ARG A 5 -19.69 -12.48 9.15
C ARG A 5 -20.17 -11.47 8.11
N ASN A 6 -19.54 -10.28 8.08
CA ASN A 6 -19.86 -9.26 7.09
C ASN A 6 -19.53 -9.72 5.67
N VAL A 7 -18.37 -10.34 5.47
CA VAL A 7 -17.98 -10.93 4.18
C VAL A 7 -18.96 -12.00 3.72
N ALA A 8 -19.37 -12.93 4.62
CA ALA A 8 -20.33 -13.97 4.27
C ALA A 8 -21.72 -13.42 3.93
N ASN A 9 -22.20 -12.41 4.66
CA ASN A 9 -23.47 -11.74 4.37
C ASN A 9 -23.41 -11.01 3.01
N GLU A 10 -22.34 -10.26 2.75
CA GLU A 10 -22.16 -9.56 1.47
C GLU A 10 -22.09 -10.56 0.29
N ALA A 11 -21.38 -11.68 0.45
CA ALA A 11 -21.31 -12.72 -0.57
C ALA A 11 -22.69 -13.30 -0.89
N ALA A 12 -23.52 -13.51 0.13
CA ALA A 12 -24.89 -13.97 -0.06
C ALA A 12 -25.77 -12.93 -0.78
N ILE A 13 -25.61 -11.64 -0.44
CA ILE A 13 -26.31 -10.53 -1.12
C ILE A 13 -25.91 -10.44 -2.59
N LEU A 14 -24.61 -10.56 -2.89
CA LEU A 14 -24.12 -10.54 -4.29
C LEU A 14 -24.68 -11.70 -5.10
N ALA A 15 -24.65 -12.92 -4.56
CA ALA A 15 -25.24 -14.09 -5.21
C ALA A 15 -26.76 -13.93 -5.46
N ALA A 16 -27.49 -13.40 -4.48
CA ALA A 16 -28.92 -13.15 -4.58
C ALA A 16 -29.25 -12.06 -5.64
N ARG A 17 -28.45 -11.00 -5.69
CA ARG A 17 -28.60 -9.93 -6.71
C ARG A 17 -28.44 -10.46 -8.14
N ASP A 18 -27.55 -11.45 -8.32
CA ASP A 18 -27.36 -12.13 -9.59
C ASP A 18 -28.36 -13.29 -9.83
N ASN A 19 -29.43 -13.40 -9.03
CA ASN A 19 -30.43 -14.47 -9.07
C ASN A 19 -29.85 -15.89 -8.94
N ARG A 20 -28.71 -16.03 -8.25
CA ARG A 20 -28.07 -17.32 -7.98
C ARG A 20 -28.46 -17.85 -6.60
N LYS A 21 -28.66 -19.17 -6.51
CA LYS A 21 -29.01 -19.86 -5.26
C LYS A 21 -27.79 -20.34 -4.47
N LYS A 22 -26.58 -20.18 -5.00
CA LYS A 22 -25.35 -20.61 -4.36
C LYS A 22 -24.34 -19.48 -4.40
N ILE A 23 -23.58 -19.34 -3.33
CA ILE A 23 -22.43 -18.41 -3.24
C ILE A 23 -21.26 -19.08 -3.95
N GLU A 24 -20.56 -18.34 -4.80
CA GLU A 24 -19.38 -18.76 -5.51
C GLU A 24 -18.12 -18.05 -4.96
N GLN A 25 -16.94 -18.55 -5.32
CA GLN A 25 -15.67 -17.95 -4.87
C GLN A 25 -15.53 -16.47 -5.26
N LYS A 26 -16.05 -16.09 -6.44
CA LYS A 26 -16.06 -14.69 -6.90
C LYS A 26 -16.85 -13.76 -5.95
N ASP A 27 -17.94 -14.26 -5.35
CA ASP A 27 -18.76 -13.47 -4.43
C ASP A 27 -18.01 -13.16 -3.15
N PHE A 28 -17.25 -14.14 -2.64
CA PHE A 28 -16.36 -13.91 -1.50
C PHE A 28 -15.26 -12.92 -1.81
N ARG A 29 -14.60 -13.02 -2.98
CA ARG A 29 -13.57 -12.07 -3.40
C ARG A 29 -14.12 -10.64 -3.45
N ASN A 30 -15.24 -10.45 -4.14
CA ASN A 30 -15.89 -9.14 -4.26
C ASN A 30 -16.38 -8.60 -2.90
N SER A 31 -16.81 -9.50 -2.01
CA SER A 31 -17.23 -9.12 -0.67
C SER A 31 -16.08 -8.67 0.21
N ILE A 32 -14.92 -9.34 0.13
CA ILE A 32 -13.69 -8.92 0.81
C ILE A 32 -13.30 -7.52 0.37
N GLU A 33 -13.28 -7.26 -0.94
CA GLU A 33 -12.98 -5.94 -1.49
C GLU A 33 -13.97 -4.88 -0.99
N LYS A 34 -15.27 -5.19 -1.00
CA LYS A 34 -16.30 -4.26 -0.53
C LYS A 34 -16.19 -3.96 0.97
N VAL A 35 -15.84 -4.96 1.79
CA VAL A 35 -15.68 -4.79 3.24
C VAL A 35 -14.40 -4.02 3.55
N LEU A 36 -13.31 -4.26 2.83
CA LEU A 36 -12.02 -3.61 3.08
C LEU A 36 -11.93 -2.19 2.47
N LEU A 37 -12.41 -2.01 1.24
CA LEU A 37 -12.21 -0.80 0.44
C LEU A 37 -13.46 0.06 0.30
N GLY A 38 -14.62 -0.49 0.67
CA GLY A 38 -15.92 0.14 0.47
C GLY A 38 -16.54 -0.16 -0.91
N PRO A 39 -17.77 0.35 -1.15
CA PRO A 39 -18.48 0.13 -2.40
C PRO A 39 -17.82 0.81 -3.58
N GLU A 40 -17.99 0.26 -4.78
CA GLU A 40 -17.59 0.91 -6.02
C GLU A 40 -18.38 2.22 -6.22
N ARG A 41 -17.67 3.25 -6.67
CA ARG A 41 -18.28 4.53 -7.05
C ARG A 41 -18.45 4.60 -8.57
N THR A 42 -19.56 4.11 -9.07
CA THR A 42 -19.88 4.12 -10.50
C THR A 42 -20.28 5.50 -11.03
N SER A 43 -20.56 6.46 -10.15
CA SER A 43 -21.02 7.82 -10.52
C SER A 43 -19.90 8.86 -10.62
N HIS A 44 -18.65 8.51 -10.31
CA HIS A 44 -17.55 9.46 -10.37
C HIS A 44 -16.94 9.47 -11.79
N LEU A 45 -17.26 10.51 -12.55
CA LEU A 45 -16.62 10.75 -13.85
C LEU A 45 -15.18 11.25 -13.62
N ILE A 46 -14.23 10.33 -13.61
CA ILE A 46 -12.80 10.66 -13.54
C ILE A 46 -12.39 11.17 -14.93
N LYS A 47 -11.72 12.32 -15.00
CA LYS A 47 -11.19 12.86 -16.26
C LYS A 47 -10.09 11.92 -16.78
N ASP A 48 -9.96 11.80 -18.10
CA ASP A 48 -8.94 10.94 -18.74
C ASP A 48 -7.52 11.20 -18.24
N ARG A 49 -7.19 12.48 -17.96
CA ARG A 49 -5.90 12.83 -17.37
C ARG A 49 -5.71 12.23 -15.97
N GLU A 50 -6.73 12.30 -15.12
CA GLU A 50 -6.69 11.74 -13.77
C GLU A 50 -6.65 10.20 -13.81
N LYS A 51 -7.46 9.60 -14.70
CA LYS A 51 -7.45 8.15 -14.94
C LYS A 51 -6.06 7.65 -15.32
N LYS A 52 -5.36 8.40 -16.17
CA LYS A 52 -3.98 8.09 -16.55
C LYS A 52 -3.02 8.19 -15.38
N VAL A 53 -3.14 9.22 -14.54
CA VAL A 53 -2.30 9.37 -13.35
C VAL A 53 -2.52 8.20 -12.39
N VAL A 54 -3.77 7.83 -12.12
CA VAL A 54 -4.12 6.70 -11.25
C VAL A 54 -3.55 5.39 -11.82
N ALA A 55 -3.66 5.14 -13.12
CA ALA A 55 -3.13 3.93 -13.74
C ALA A 55 -1.60 3.78 -13.55
N TYR A 56 -0.85 4.85 -13.70
CA TYR A 56 0.60 4.83 -13.44
C TYR A 56 0.91 4.71 -11.95
N HIS A 57 0.13 5.33 -11.10
CA HIS A 57 0.26 5.25 -9.64
C HIS A 57 0.12 3.80 -9.16
N GLU A 58 -0.99 3.15 -9.50
CA GLU A 58 -1.25 1.76 -9.12
C GLU A 58 -0.25 0.79 -9.75
N ALA A 59 0.13 1.01 -11.02
CA ALA A 59 1.18 0.24 -11.66
C ALA A 59 2.53 0.35 -10.91
N GLY A 60 2.84 1.53 -10.36
CA GLY A 60 4.02 1.76 -9.54
C GLY A 60 4.06 0.88 -8.29
N HIS A 61 2.97 0.85 -7.52
CA HIS A 61 2.83 -0.01 -6.35
C HIS A 61 2.96 -1.49 -6.70
N ALA A 62 2.28 -1.92 -7.76
CA ALA A 62 2.24 -3.31 -8.17
C ALA A 62 3.61 -3.83 -8.65
N ILE A 63 4.32 -3.05 -9.46
CA ILE A 63 5.65 -3.44 -9.97
C ILE A 63 6.66 -3.54 -8.84
N ILE A 64 6.70 -2.57 -7.93
CA ILE A 64 7.62 -2.63 -6.78
C ILE A 64 7.27 -3.77 -5.85
N GLY A 65 5.98 -3.98 -5.56
CA GLY A 65 5.53 -5.11 -4.75
C GLY A 65 5.91 -6.46 -5.36
N HIS A 66 5.91 -6.59 -6.69
CA HIS A 66 6.34 -7.82 -7.35
C HIS A 66 7.86 -8.01 -7.36
N LEU A 67 8.64 -6.93 -7.52
CA LEU A 67 10.09 -6.99 -7.61
C LEU A 67 10.78 -7.30 -6.28
N LEU A 68 10.20 -6.83 -5.17
CA LEU A 68 10.79 -6.98 -3.84
C LEU A 68 10.33 -8.30 -3.19
N ALA A 69 11.28 -9.19 -2.89
CA ALA A 69 11.02 -10.57 -2.50
C ALA A 69 10.20 -10.73 -1.21
N ASP A 70 10.36 -9.80 -0.26
CA ASP A 70 9.67 -9.83 1.04
C ASP A 70 8.34 -9.05 1.02
N ALA A 71 7.95 -8.49 -0.15
CA ALA A 71 6.67 -7.82 -0.28
C ALA A 71 5.52 -8.83 -0.48
N ASP A 72 4.33 -8.43 -0.03
CA ASP A 72 3.13 -9.23 -0.22
C ASP A 72 2.80 -9.39 -1.71
N GLU A 73 2.31 -10.57 -2.09
CA GLU A 73 1.97 -10.88 -3.47
C GLU A 73 0.82 -10.00 -3.96
N VAL A 74 1.00 -9.39 -5.15
CA VAL A 74 -0.02 -8.56 -5.78
C VAL A 74 -1.04 -9.47 -6.48
N HIS A 75 -2.29 -9.39 -6.04
CA HIS A 75 -3.39 -10.20 -6.57
C HIS A 75 -4.33 -9.43 -7.47
N LYS A 76 -4.46 -8.13 -7.26
CA LYS A 76 -5.36 -7.29 -8.05
C LYS A 76 -4.89 -5.85 -8.08
N VAL A 77 -5.00 -5.24 -9.24
CA VAL A 77 -4.75 -3.81 -9.45
C VAL A 77 -5.93 -3.22 -10.18
N SER A 78 -6.52 -2.15 -9.68
CA SER A 78 -7.70 -1.54 -10.28
C SER A 78 -7.64 -0.02 -10.22
N ILE A 79 -8.13 0.60 -11.27
CA ILE A 79 -8.34 2.06 -11.36
C ILE A 79 -9.82 2.44 -11.22
N ILE A 80 -10.64 1.49 -10.77
CA ILE A 80 -12.04 1.75 -10.42
C ILE A 80 -12.08 2.30 -9.00
N SER A 81 -12.71 3.46 -8.84
CA SER A 81 -12.80 4.14 -7.55
C SER A 81 -13.63 3.34 -6.54
N ARG A 82 -13.08 3.19 -5.31
CA ARG A 82 -13.78 2.58 -4.17
C ARG A 82 -13.62 3.43 -2.93
N GLY A 83 -14.70 3.67 -2.21
CA GLY A 83 -14.67 4.51 -1.01
C GLY A 83 -14.05 5.89 -1.28
N ALA A 84 -12.93 6.21 -0.64
CA ALA A 84 -12.17 7.44 -0.85
C ALA A 84 -11.02 7.29 -1.87
N ALA A 85 -10.70 6.06 -2.28
CA ALA A 85 -9.60 5.77 -3.21
C ALA A 85 -10.05 5.88 -4.67
N LEU A 86 -9.18 6.44 -5.52
CA LEU A 86 -9.40 6.53 -6.97
C LEU A 86 -8.98 5.25 -7.70
N GLY A 87 -8.09 4.46 -7.10
CA GLY A 87 -7.66 3.14 -7.52
C GLY A 87 -7.19 2.35 -6.31
N PHE A 88 -6.76 1.12 -6.49
CA PHE A 88 -6.17 0.32 -5.44
C PHE A 88 -5.31 -0.82 -5.98
N THR A 89 -4.29 -1.18 -5.22
CA THR A 89 -3.47 -2.38 -5.40
C THR A 89 -3.68 -3.29 -4.20
N LEU A 90 -4.31 -4.45 -4.44
CA LEU A 90 -4.55 -5.45 -3.40
C LEU A 90 -3.39 -6.44 -3.36
N SER A 91 -2.68 -6.45 -2.24
CA SER A 91 -1.67 -7.44 -1.92
C SER A 91 -2.13 -8.30 -0.75
N LEU A 92 -1.83 -9.58 -0.79
CA LEU A 92 -2.16 -10.52 0.28
C LEU A 92 -0.88 -11.18 0.78
N PRO A 93 -0.71 -11.33 2.11
CA PRO A 93 0.44 -12.01 2.66
C PRO A 93 0.47 -13.48 2.21
N LYS A 94 1.66 -13.95 1.81
CA LYS A 94 1.84 -15.36 1.42
C LYS A 94 1.76 -16.30 2.61
N GLU A 95 2.20 -15.85 3.77
CA GLU A 95 2.28 -16.61 5.00
C GLU A 95 1.86 -15.74 6.19
N ASP A 96 1.34 -16.39 7.23
CA ASP A 96 0.95 -15.73 8.49
C ASP A 96 2.19 -15.55 9.38
N ASN A 97 3.14 -14.72 8.94
CA ASN A 97 4.39 -14.49 9.63
C ASN A 97 4.19 -13.62 10.87
N LYS A 98 4.50 -14.20 12.04
CA LYS A 98 4.45 -13.48 13.32
C LYS A 98 5.66 -12.58 13.57
N LEU A 99 6.77 -12.83 12.87
CA LEU A 99 8.01 -12.07 12.98
C LEU A 99 8.31 -11.41 11.64
N ILE A 100 8.37 -10.09 11.65
CA ILE A 100 8.62 -9.28 10.45
C ILE A 100 10.07 -8.79 10.51
N PRO A 101 10.93 -9.16 9.56
CA PRO A 101 12.30 -8.68 9.49
C PRO A 101 12.37 -7.20 9.06
N LYS A 102 13.48 -6.55 9.36
CA LYS A 102 13.73 -5.14 8.98
C LYS A 102 13.61 -4.93 7.47
N SER A 103 14.14 -5.86 6.65
CA SER A 103 14.05 -5.80 5.19
C SER A 103 12.63 -5.71 4.68
N GLN A 104 11.69 -6.43 5.30
CA GLN A 104 10.29 -6.40 4.90
C GLN A 104 9.65 -5.02 5.13
N PHE A 105 9.98 -4.34 6.23
CA PHE A 105 9.53 -2.96 6.46
C PHE A 105 10.15 -1.98 5.44
N GLU A 106 11.44 -2.12 5.12
CA GLU A 106 12.12 -1.29 4.12
C GLU A 106 11.51 -1.51 2.72
N HIS A 107 11.17 -2.75 2.37
CA HIS A 107 10.47 -3.09 1.12
C HIS A 107 9.04 -2.52 1.09
N GLU A 108 8.32 -2.59 2.22
CA GLU A 108 6.96 -2.03 2.30
C GLU A 108 6.97 -0.50 2.17
N ILE A 109 7.95 0.20 2.76
CA ILE A 109 8.13 1.64 2.55
C ILE A 109 8.37 1.94 1.06
N ALA A 110 9.25 1.19 0.40
CA ALA A 110 9.53 1.38 -1.02
C ALA A 110 8.28 1.12 -1.88
N ARG A 111 7.49 0.09 -1.56
CA ARG A 111 6.23 -0.23 -2.23
C ARG A 111 5.21 0.89 -2.09
N LEU A 112 5.01 1.42 -0.87
CA LEU A 112 4.10 2.52 -0.60
C LEU A 112 4.51 3.81 -1.34
N LEU A 113 5.80 4.03 -1.52
CA LEU A 113 6.30 5.18 -2.29
C LEU A 113 6.25 4.97 -3.81
N GLY A 114 5.93 3.76 -4.27
CA GLY A 114 5.91 3.36 -5.68
C GLY A 114 4.98 4.16 -6.56
N GLY A 115 3.74 4.40 -6.12
CA GLY A 115 2.77 5.21 -6.86
C GLY A 115 3.27 6.62 -7.11
N ARG A 116 3.73 7.29 -6.05
CA ARG A 116 4.33 8.64 -6.15
C ARG A 116 5.59 8.67 -7.01
N ALA A 117 6.43 7.63 -6.95
CA ALA A 117 7.62 7.52 -7.78
C ALA A 117 7.26 7.37 -9.27
N ALA A 118 6.23 6.60 -9.61
CA ALA A 118 5.72 6.48 -10.97
C ALA A 118 5.19 7.83 -11.48
N GLU A 119 4.39 8.56 -10.70
CA GLU A 119 3.93 9.90 -11.06
C GLU A 119 5.12 10.83 -11.38
N LYS A 120 6.12 10.88 -10.48
CA LYS A 120 7.30 11.73 -10.67
C LYS A 120 8.11 11.38 -11.89
N LEU A 121 8.26 10.09 -12.20
CA LEU A 121 9.01 9.63 -13.39
C LEU A 121 8.29 9.99 -14.69
N ILE A 122 6.98 9.80 -14.74
CA ILE A 122 6.21 9.93 -15.98
C ILE A 122 5.73 11.36 -16.23
N PHE A 123 5.15 11.99 -15.21
CA PHE A 123 4.51 13.31 -15.37
C PHE A 123 5.39 14.47 -14.90
N LYS A 124 6.54 14.19 -14.28
CA LYS A 124 7.46 15.18 -13.66
C LYS A 124 6.82 15.97 -12.52
N GLU A 125 5.60 15.60 -12.13
CA GLU A 125 4.81 16.15 -11.06
C GLU A 125 4.43 15.04 -10.07
N VAL A 126 3.85 15.43 -8.95
CA VAL A 126 3.27 14.54 -7.95
C VAL A 126 1.92 15.10 -7.53
N THR A 127 0.98 14.22 -7.21
CA THR A 127 -0.37 14.62 -6.83
C THR A 127 -0.65 14.39 -5.36
N THR A 128 -1.82 14.85 -4.91
CA THR A 128 -2.32 14.57 -3.55
C THR A 128 -2.81 13.14 -3.38
N GLY A 129 -2.88 12.34 -4.44
CA GLY A 129 -3.37 10.96 -4.40
C GLY A 129 -2.55 10.06 -3.47
N ALA A 130 -1.25 10.35 -3.31
CA ALA A 130 -0.35 9.57 -2.47
C ALA A 130 -0.38 9.92 -0.97
N VAL A 131 -1.34 10.70 -0.46
CA VAL A 131 -1.36 11.13 0.95
C VAL A 131 -1.39 9.94 1.90
N ASN A 132 -2.29 8.99 1.69
CA ASN A 132 -2.43 7.80 2.52
C ASN A 132 -1.16 6.91 2.49
N ASP A 133 -0.53 6.78 1.34
CA ASP A 133 0.72 6.01 1.20
C ASP A 133 1.87 6.67 1.96
N LEU A 134 1.95 8.00 1.91
CA LEU A 134 2.94 8.77 2.68
C LEU A 134 2.71 8.65 4.18
N GLU A 135 1.46 8.72 4.64
CA GLU A 135 1.11 8.53 6.04
C GLU A 135 1.55 7.15 6.53
N ARG A 136 1.18 6.09 5.81
CA ARG A 136 1.54 4.71 6.14
C ARG A 136 3.06 4.48 6.10
N ALA A 137 3.75 4.96 5.06
CA ALA A 137 5.20 4.84 4.97
C ALA A 137 5.91 5.54 6.14
N THR A 138 5.43 6.74 6.52
CA THR A 138 5.97 7.50 7.66
C THR A 138 5.69 6.79 8.98
N GLU A 139 4.51 6.21 9.16
CA GLU A 139 4.16 5.43 10.35
C GLU A 139 5.06 4.19 10.50
N ILE A 140 5.28 3.44 9.41
CA ILE A 140 6.20 2.30 9.40
C ILE A 140 7.60 2.75 9.79
N ALA A 141 8.14 3.77 9.15
CA ALA A 141 9.47 4.31 9.46
C ALA A 141 9.57 4.77 10.92
N ARG A 142 8.55 5.44 11.45
CA ARG A 142 8.46 5.85 12.86
C ARG A 142 8.50 4.65 13.79
N ASN A 143 7.72 3.61 13.52
CA ASN A 143 7.67 2.39 14.32
C ASN A 143 9.02 1.64 14.29
N MET A 144 9.68 1.60 13.13
CA MET A 144 11.04 1.02 13.02
C MET A 144 12.02 1.72 13.94
N VAL A 145 11.97 3.06 14.01
CA VAL A 145 12.89 3.86 14.82
C VAL A 145 12.52 3.81 16.32
N THR A 146 11.23 3.99 16.64
CA THR A 146 10.83 4.25 18.04
C THR A 146 10.34 3.03 18.79
N VAL A 147 9.79 2.02 18.08
CA VAL A 147 9.18 0.84 18.72
C VAL A 147 10.07 -0.39 18.58
N TYR A 148 10.58 -0.65 17.37
CA TYR A 148 11.29 -1.90 17.08
C TYR A 148 12.81 -1.81 17.25
N GLY A 149 13.38 -0.60 17.39
CA GLY A 149 14.82 -0.41 17.44
C GLY A 149 15.56 -0.87 16.18
N MET A 150 14.90 -0.73 15.01
CA MET A 150 15.42 -1.16 13.70
C MET A 150 16.07 -0.01 12.92
N SER A 151 16.70 0.94 13.60
CA SER A 151 17.37 2.10 13.01
C SER A 151 18.85 2.17 13.43
N GLU A 152 19.58 3.14 12.90
CA GLU A 152 20.96 3.40 13.29
C GLU A 152 21.12 4.00 14.70
N LEU A 153 20.02 4.38 15.33
CA LEU A 153 20.03 4.79 16.75
C LEU A 153 20.26 3.61 17.72
N GLY A 154 20.26 2.38 17.20
CA GLY A 154 20.52 1.17 17.95
C GLY A 154 19.26 0.49 18.49
N PRO A 155 19.41 -0.63 19.23
CA PRO A 155 18.29 -1.44 19.73
C PRO A 155 17.67 -0.82 20.99
N ILE A 156 17.15 0.39 20.85
CA ILE A 156 16.54 1.17 21.95
C ILE A 156 15.07 1.42 21.60
N LYS A 157 14.17 1.17 22.56
CA LYS A 157 12.78 1.56 22.44
C LYS A 157 12.62 3.03 22.84
N LEU A 158 12.34 3.88 21.84
CA LEU A 158 12.17 5.33 21.98
C LEU A 158 10.70 5.76 21.93
N GLY A 159 9.76 4.82 21.82
CA GLY A 159 8.32 5.12 21.76
C GLY A 159 7.79 5.57 23.12
N GLU A 160 6.79 6.44 23.10
CA GLU A 160 6.05 6.83 24.29
C GLU A 160 5.39 5.60 24.92
N ARG A 161 5.39 5.50 26.24
CA ARG A 161 4.42 4.66 26.92
C ARG A 161 3.05 5.29 26.67
N GLU A 162 2.15 4.58 25.98
CA GLU A 162 0.73 4.84 26.12
C GLU A 162 0.35 4.59 27.58
N GLU A 163 0.55 5.56 28.44
CA GLU A 163 -0.16 5.58 29.71
C GLU A 163 -1.62 5.75 29.34
N MET A 164 -2.40 4.70 29.53
CA MET A 164 -3.84 4.73 29.40
C MET A 164 -4.35 5.95 30.15
N VAL A 165 -4.89 6.91 29.40
CA VAL A 165 -5.59 8.07 29.93
C VAL A 165 -6.88 7.55 30.56
N PHE A 166 -6.75 7.07 31.79
CA PHE A 166 -7.89 6.82 32.65
C PHE A 166 -8.14 8.11 33.42
N LEU A 167 -9.33 8.70 33.16
CA LEU A 167 -9.92 9.81 33.88
C LEU A 167 -9.37 11.24 33.63
N GLY A 168 -9.89 11.91 32.60
CA GLY A 168 -10.35 13.30 32.74
C GLY A 168 -9.33 14.39 33.12
N ARG A 169 -8.03 14.17 33.07
CA ARG A 169 -7.00 15.17 33.24
C ARG A 169 -6.21 15.30 31.94
N GLU A 170 -6.34 16.44 31.29
CA GLU A 170 -5.37 16.93 30.30
C GLU A 170 -4.02 17.07 31.01
N MET A 171 -3.28 16.00 31.13
CA MET A 171 -1.85 16.08 31.43
C MET A 171 -1.17 16.44 30.12
N GLY A 172 -0.57 17.64 30.10
CA GLY A 172 0.22 18.10 28.97
C GLY A 172 1.16 17.00 28.47
N MET A 173 1.31 16.90 27.16
CA MET A 173 2.26 16.00 26.51
C MET A 173 3.64 16.16 27.17
N HIS A 174 3.96 15.27 28.10
CA HIS A 174 5.33 15.20 28.62
C HIS A 174 6.20 14.69 27.49
N ARG A 175 7.06 15.55 26.94
CA ARG A 175 8.09 15.14 25.99
C ARG A 175 8.99 14.13 26.68
N VAL A 176 8.91 12.89 26.26
CA VAL A 176 9.68 11.75 26.81
C VAL A 176 11.15 11.86 26.44
N HIS A 177 11.49 12.67 25.43
CA HIS A 177 12.85 12.80 24.89
C HIS A 177 13.36 14.24 24.94
N SER A 178 14.68 14.38 25.08
CA SER A 178 15.35 15.67 24.87
C SER A 178 15.21 16.10 23.40
N GLU A 179 15.25 17.41 23.15
CA GLU A 179 15.22 17.98 21.78
C GLU A 179 16.27 17.32 20.87
N LYS A 180 17.43 16.98 21.40
CA LYS A 180 18.51 16.32 20.67
C LYS A 180 18.14 14.88 20.24
N VAL A 181 17.41 14.15 21.06
CA VAL A 181 16.94 12.80 20.72
C VAL A 181 15.79 12.88 19.73
N ALA A 182 14.85 13.79 19.92
CA ALA A 182 13.75 14.03 18.98
C ALA A 182 14.27 14.36 17.57
N ALA A 183 15.25 15.27 17.45
CA ALA A 183 15.88 15.60 16.17
C ALA A 183 16.48 14.35 15.49
N LYS A 184 17.18 13.49 16.25
CA LYS A 184 17.74 12.25 15.68
C LYS A 184 16.68 11.26 15.24
N ILE A 185 15.54 11.17 15.93
CA ILE A 185 14.41 10.34 15.52
C ILE A 185 13.88 10.87 14.17
N ASP A 186 13.68 12.17 14.02
CA ASP A 186 13.20 12.77 12.79
C ASP A 186 14.19 12.59 11.62
N GLU A 187 15.48 12.71 11.88
CA GLU A 187 16.55 12.43 10.90
C GLU A 187 16.50 10.97 10.40
N GLU A 188 16.36 10.02 11.32
CA GLU A 188 16.28 8.58 10.97
C GLU A 188 15.01 8.23 10.20
N ILE A 189 13.86 8.77 10.60
CA ILE A 189 12.60 8.59 9.85
C ILE A 189 12.77 9.13 8.42
N SER A 190 13.32 10.34 8.28
CA SER A 190 13.57 10.96 6.98
C SER A 190 14.54 10.13 6.14
N ARG A 191 15.59 9.57 6.75
CA ARG A 191 16.56 8.69 6.09
C ARG A 191 15.90 7.41 5.56
N LEU A 192 15.08 6.73 6.36
CA LEU A 192 14.37 5.51 5.95
C LEU A 192 13.42 5.78 4.77
N ILE A 193 12.69 6.87 4.81
CA ILE A 193 11.82 7.30 3.70
C ILE A 193 12.64 7.61 2.45
N ASP A 194 13.77 8.31 2.58
CA ASP A 194 14.64 8.65 1.44
C ASP A 194 15.25 7.39 0.80
N VAL A 195 15.67 6.41 1.60
CA VAL A 195 16.15 5.11 1.12
C VAL A 195 15.06 4.38 0.33
N GLY A 196 13.85 4.28 0.89
CA GLY A 196 12.71 3.67 0.20
C GLY A 196 12.35 4.41 -1.09
N TRP A 197 12.37 5.75 -1.07
CA TRP A 197 12.13 6.58 -2.25
C TRP A 197 13.17 6.34 -3.37
N LYS A 198 14.45 6.33 -3.03
CA LYS A 198 15.53 6.07 -3.98
C LYS A 198 15.42 4.68 -4.58
N SER A 199 15.11 3.66 -3.76
CA SER A 199 14.86 2.31 -4.21
C SER A 199 13.69 2.24 -5.19
N ALA A 200 12.54 2.82 -4.84
CA ALA A 200 11.35 2.86 -5.68
C ALA A 200 11.63 3.51 -7.06
N VAL A 201 12.28 4.68 -7.05
CA VAL A 201 12.63 5.39 -8.29
C VAL A 201 13.62 4.60 -9.14
N ALA A 202 14.63 3.98 -8.54
CA ALA A 202 15.61 3.18 -9.27
C ALA A 202 15.00 1.96 -9.94
N LEU A 203 14.15 1.21 -9.20
CA LEU A 203 13.45 0.04 -9.71
C LEU A 203 12.50 0.39 -10.86
N LEU A 204 11.65 1.40 -10.69
CA LEU A 204 10.73 1.81 -11.75
C LEU A 204 11.44 2.40 -12.96
N LYS A 205 12.58 3.07 -12.78
CA LYS A 205 13.39 3.55 -13.90
C LYS A 205 14.01 2.41 -14.69
N LYS A 206 14.45 1.35 -14.02
CA LYS A 206 14.97 0.13 -14.63
C LYS A 206 13.87 -0.59 -15.44
N GLU A 207 12.66 -0.67 -14.89
CA GLU A 207 11.53 -1.39 -15.45
C GLU A 207 10.49 -0.45 -16.12
N ILE A 208 10.94 0.68 -16.65
CA ILE A 208 10.07 1.73 -17.22
C ILE A 208 9.16 1.21 -18.34
N LYS A 209 9.61 0.21 -19.12
CA LYS A 209 8.83 -0.39 -20.19
C LYS A 209 7.64 -1.18 -19.65
N VAL A 210 7.85 -1.90 -18.54
CA VAL A 210 6.79 -2.66 -17.87
C VAL A 210 5.81 -1.70 -17.21
N LEU A 211 6.28 -0.60 -16.63
CA LEU A 211 5.43 0.45 -16.08
C LEU A 211 4.48 1.03 -17.15
N HIS A 212 5.00 1.32 -18.35
CA HIS A 212 4.17 1.79 -19.47
C HIS A 212 3.18 0.73 -19.94
N HIS A 213 3.61 -0.53 -20.03
CA HIS A 213 2.75 -1.63 -20.45
C HIS A 213 1.61 -1.85 -19.47
N MET A 214 1.92 -1.97 -18.17
CA MET A 214 0.92 -2.17 -17.12
C MET A 214 -0.10 -1.02 -17.05
N ALA A 215 0.39 0.23 -17.11
CA ALA A 215 -0.50 1.38 -17.12
C ALA A 215 -1.44 1.39 -18.34
N LYS A 216 -0.96 0.95 -19.51
CA LYS A 216 -1.79 0.82 -20.72
C LYS A 216 -2.86 -0.25 -20.54
N GLU A 217 -2.51 -1.44 -20.06
CA GLU A 217 -3.45 -2.52 -19.77
C GLU A 217 -4.53 -2.07 -18.76
N LEU A 218 -4.13 -1.33 -17.71
CA LEU A 218 -5.06 -0.76 -16.74
C LEU A 218 -6.02 0.26 -17.36
N LEU A 219 -5.56 1.07 -18.31
CA LEU A 219 -6.42 2.03 -19.01
C LEU A 219 -7.44 1.33 -19.93
N GLU A 220 -7.08 0.18 -20.49
CA GLU A 220 -7.95 -0.59 -21.39
C GLU A 220 -8.93 -1.50 -20.62
N LYS A 221 -8.46 -2.20 -19.58
CA LYS A 221 -9.22 -3.21 -18.84
C LYS A 221 -9.81 -2.71 -17.51
N GLU A 222 -9.35 -1.57 -17.02
CA GLU A 222 -9.67 -0.96 -15.72
C GLU A 222 -9.25 -1.78 -14.49
N THR A 223 -9.11 -3.09 -14.64
CA THR A 223 -8.70 -4.03 -13.58
C THR A 223 -7.84 -5.14 -14.17
N LEU A 224 -6.75 -5.47 -13.46
CA LEU A 224 -5.87 -6.59 -13.77
C LEU A 224 -5.85 -7.56 -12.58
N GLU A 225 -6.09 -8.83 -12.84
CA GLU A 225 -6.11 -9.91 -11.84
C GLU A 225 -5.31 -11.12 -12.34
N ASP A 226 -4.89 -11.97 -11.41
CA ASP A 226 -4.32 -13.31 -11.63
C ASP A 226 -3.51 -13.46 -12.96
N ASP A 227 -4.15 -13.91 -14.04
CA ASP A 227 -3.47 -14.21 -15.31
C ASP A 227 -2.97 -12.95 -16.03
N ASP A 228 -3.70 -11.84 -15.97
CA ASP A 228 -3.25 -10.56 -16.53
C ASP A 228 -1.98 -10.10 -15.84
N LEU A 229 -1.94 -10.17 -14.51
CA LEU A 229 -0.76 -9.80 -13.72
C LEU A 229 0.42 -10.73 -14.02
N ARG A 230 0.19 -12.05 -14.14
CA ARG A 230 1.24 -13.01 -14.52
C ARG A 230 1.86 -12.66 -15.86
N LEU A 231 1.06 -12.30 -16.86
CA LEU A 231 1.54 -11.90 -18.18
C LEU A 231 2.40 -10.62 -18.12
N VAL A 232 1.92 -9.61 -17.39
CA VAL A 232 2.67 -8.36 -17.20
C VAL A 232 3.99 -8.59 -16.47
N PHE A 233 3.97 -9.42 -15.41
CA PHE A 233 5.14 -9.69 -14.59
C PHE A 233 6.11 -10.72 -15.17
N ALA A 234 5.71 -11.48 -16.22
CA ALA A 234 6.53 -12.54 -16.80
C ALA A 234 7.92 -12.08 -17.27
N THR A 235 8.09 -10.80 -17.57
CA THR A 235 9.37 -10.22 -18.00
C THR A 235 10.20 -9.66 -16.85
N LEU A 236 9.62 -9.54 -15.66
CA LEU A 236 10.30 -9.02 -14.47
C LEU A 236 11.09 -10.12 -13.76
N LYS A 237 12.27 -9.77 -13.27
CA LYS A 237 13.05 -10.65 -12.40
C LYS A 237 12.98 -10.13 -10.99
N VAL A 238 12.47 -10.94 -10.08
CA VAL A 238 12.45 -10.63 -8.65
C VAL A 238 13.89 -10.43 -8.17
N GLU A 239 14.18 -9.32 -7.53
CA GLU A 239 15.47 -9.07 -6.88
C GLU A 239 15.52 -9.95 -5.62
N LYS A 240 16.39 -10.96 -5.65
CA LYS A 240 16.70 -11.78 -4.47
C LYS A 240 17.77 -11.06 -3.67
N ASN A 241 17.50 -10.82 -2.39
CA ASN A 241 18.51 -10.41 -1.42
C ASN A 241 19.55 -11.50 -1.20
#